data_362d89b4da3b29ecff3a7077442cf148
#
_entry.id   362d89b4da3b29ecff3a7077442cf148
#
_cell.length_a   1.000
_cell.length_b   1.000
_cell.length_c   1.000
_cell.angle_alpha   90.00
_cell.angle_beta   90.00
_cell.angle_gamma   90.00
#
_symmetry.space_group_name_H-M   'P 1'
#
loop_
_entity.id
_entity.type
_entity.pdbx_description
1 polymer ?
#
loop_
_entity_poly.entity_id
_entity_poly.type
_entity_poly.pdbx_seq_one_letter_code
_entity_poly.pdbx_strand_id
1 'polypeptide(L)'
;MAPSGVERFRAATEHLALDIHRMPDSTHTAADAAAALGVEVGAIVKSLVFVAVREGSDGSAVHEPVLVLVPGDRRADLELLATVLDARIEKADARTVKQATGFSIGGVPPIGHPHPVPTLIDDAFDRFPVLWAAAGSAYDNFPLTFDQLVLWSGGRVASVAS
;
A
#
# COMPACT_ATOMS: atom_id res chain seq x y z
N MET A 1 21.69 9.51 -14.01
CA MET A 1 21.31 8.94 -12.70
C MET A 1 19.83 8.59 -12.70
N ALA A 2 19.49 7.42 -12.21
CA ALA A 2 18.10 7.01 -12.15
C ALA A 2 17.31 7.87 -11.16
N PRO A 3 16.03 8.21 -11.43
CA PRO A 3 15.21 8.98 -10.51
C PRO A 3 14.95 8.19 -9.21
N SER A 4 14.84 8.91 -8.09
CA SER A 4 14.51 8.34 -6.79
C SER A 4 13.06 7.83 -6.76
N GLY A 5 12.71 7.08 -5.73
CA GLY A 5 11.33 6.61 -5.55
C GLY A 5 10.33 7.75 -5.49
N VAL A 6 10.62 8.81 -4.72
CA VAL A 6 9.72 9.96 -4.62
C VAL A 6 9.62 10.72 -5.95
N GLU A 7 10.70 10.84 -6.70
CA GLU A 7 10.67 11.48 -8.02
C GLU A 7 9.79 10.71 -8.99
N ARG A 8 9.91 9.37 -9.02
CA ARG A 8 9.07 8.51 -9.85
C ARG A 8 7.61 8.58 -9.42
N PHE A 9 7.34 8.64 -8.12
CA PHE A 9 5.99 8.79 -7.59
C PHE A 9 5.39 10.13 -7.99
N ARG A 10 6.16 11.24 -7.85
CA ARG A 10 5.71 12.57 -8.28
C ARG A 10 5.32 12.58 -9.75
N ALA A 11 6.15 11.99 -10.60
CA ALA A 11 5.90 11.94 -12.05
C ALA A 11 4.62 11.13 -12.35
N ALA A 12 4.44 9.99 -11.69
CA ALA A 12 3.28 9.12 -11.90
C ALA A 12 1.96 9.73 -11.40
N THR A 13 2.02 10.65 -10.43
CA THR A 13 0.84 11.25 -9.80
C THR A 13 0.70 12.75 -10.06
N GLU A 14 1.44 13.28 -11.01
CA GLU A 14 1.46 14.73 -11.33
C GLU A 14 0.05 15.28 -11.55
N HIS A 15 -0.79 14.54 -12.26
CA HIS A 15 -2.17 14.93 -12.55
C HIS A 15 -3.08 15.03 -11.32
N LEU A 16 -2.68 14.48 -10.18
CA LEU A 16 -3.45 14.51 -8.92
C LEU A 16 -3.10 15.71 -8.04
N ALA A 17 -1.99 16.40 -8.32
CA ALA A 17 -1.50 17.56 -7.57
C ALA A 17 -1.40 17.26 -6.06
N LEU A 18 -0.76 16.14 -5.70
CA LEU A 18 -0.64 15.69 -4.32
C LEU A 18 0.26 16.62 -3.48
N ASP A 19 -0.09 16.77 -2.20
CA ASP A 19 0.68 17.53 -1.23
C ASP A 19 1.70 16.63 -0.53
N ILE A 20 2.87 16.43 -1.14
CA ILE A 20 3.89 15.52 -0.62
C ILE A 20 4.77 16.24 0.39
N HIS A 21 4.83 15.69 1.61
CA HIS A 21 5.61 16.20 2.73
C HIS A 21 6.82 15.32 2.97
N ARG A 22 8.00 15.93 2.96
CA ARG A 22 9.23 15.24 3.35
C ARG A 22 9.49 15.45 4.83
N MET A 23 9.64 14.34 5.56
CA MET A 23 9.86 14.35 7.00
C MET A 23 11.36 14.30 7.32
N PRO A 24 11.82 14.93 8.42
CA PRO A 24 13.23 14.91 8.81
C PRO A 24 13.70 13.53 9.29
N ASP A 25 12.79 12.74 9.87
CA ASP A 25 13.05 11.39 10.36
C ASP A 25 12.32 10.36 9.51
N SER A 26 12.81 9.12 9.55
CA SER A 26 12.22 8.02 8.80
C SER A 26 10.77 7.76 9.22
N THR A 27 9.89 7.58 8.24
CA THR A 27 8.50 7.16 8.42
C THR A 27 8.30 5.73 7.90
N HIS A 28 9.32 4.89 8.06
CA HIS A 28 9.35 3.52 7.56
C HIS A 28 8.23 2.65 8.15
N THR A 29 7.95 2.81 9.45
CA THR A 29 6.85 2.09 10.11
C THR A 29 5.63 3.01 10.27
N ALA A 30 4.45 2.40 10.44
CA ALA A 30 3.23 3.18 10.71
C ALA A 30 3.34 4.00 12.00
N ALA A 31 3.97 3.45 13.04
CA ALA A 31 4.18 4.17 14.30
C ALA A 31 5.12 5.37 14.11
N ASP A 32 6.21 5.20 13.35
CA ASP A 32 7.13 6.29 13.04
C ASP A 32 6.44 7.39 12.24
N ALA A 33 5.66 7.01 11.23
CA ALA A 33 4.91 7.96 10.41
C ALA A 33 3.90 8.74 11.25
N ALA A 34 3.13 8.06 12.11
CA ALA A 34 2.16 8.70 12.98
C ALA A 34 2.82 9.70 13.93
N ALA A 35 3.95 9.33 14.54
CA ALA A 35 4.70 10.21 15.44
C ALA A 35 5.23 11.44 14.69
N ALA A 36 5.83 11.24 13.51
CA ALA A 36 6.40 12.33 12.72
C ALA A 36 5.34 13.31 12.21
N LEU A 37 4.17 12.79 11.82
CA LEU A 37 3.08 13.59 11.27
C LEU A 37 2.12 14.15 12.34
N GLY A 38 2.23 13.67 13.58
CA GLY A 38 1.34 14.12 14.67
C GLY A 38 -0.09 13.63 14.51
N VAL A 39 -0.29 12.43 13.97
CA VAL A 39 -1.61 11.83 13.74
C VAL A 39 -1.73 10.49 14.46
N GLU A 40 -2.95 9.98 14.57
CA GLU A 40 -3.19 8.65 15.13
C GLU A 40 -2.65 7.57 14.18
N VAL A 41 -2.13 6.49 14.72
CA VAL A 41 -1.52 5.42 13.92
C VAL A 41 -2.53 4.78 12.97
N GLY A 42 -3.81 4.72 13.35
CA GLY A 42 -4.87 4.20 12.48
C GLY A 42 -5.12 5.03 11.21
N ALA A 43 -4.70 6.31 11.20
CA ALA A 43 -4.80 7.17 10.03
C ALA A 43 -3.67 6.94 9.01
N ILE A 44 -2.70 6.10 9.33
CA ILE A 44 -1.62 5.74 8.41
C ILE A 44 -2.05 4.57 7.52
N VAL A 45 -1.85 4.72 6.22
CA VAL A 45 -2.09 3.66 5.25
C VAL A 45 -0.83 2.82 5.13
N LYS A 46 -0.88 1.58 5.59
CA LYS A 46 0.18 0.60 5.33
C LYS A 46 -0.07 -0.05 3.97
N SER A 47 0.91 0.05 3.07
CA SER A 47 0.86 -0.58 1.76
C SER A 47 1.66 -1.88 1.82
N LEU A 48 0.96 -3.00 1.97
CA LEU A 48 1.55 -4.32 2.14
C LEU A 48 1.38 -5.13 0.87
N VAL A 49 2.40 -5.91 0.51
CA VAL A 49 2.33 -6.81 -0.66
C VAL A 49 2.30 -8.24 -0.19
N PHE A 50 1.33 -8.98 -0.68
CA PHE A 50 1.21 -10.43 -0.50
C PHE A 50 1.20 -11.09 -1.87
N VAL A 51 1.37 -12.41 -1.88
CA VAL A 51 1.28 -13.20 -3.10
C VAL A 51 0.10 -14.16 -2.97
N ALA A 52 -0.86 -14.04 -3.88
CA ALA A 52 -1.95 -14.97 -4.00
C ALA A 52 -1.50 -16.14 -4.88
N VAL A 53 -1.62 -17.37 -4.35
CA VAL A 53 -1.17 -18.57 -5.04
C VAL A 53 -2.38 -19.41 -5.40
N ARG A 54 -2.55 -19.68 -6.68
CA ARG A 54 -3.64 -20.51 -7.21
C ARG A 54 -3.06 -21.58 -8.10
N GLU A 55 -3.75 -22.72 -8.20
CA GLU A 55 -3.40 -23.75 -9.15
C GLU A 55 -3.90 -23.36 -10.54
N GLY A 56 -3.02 -23.43 -11.53
CA GLY A 56 -3.38 -23.24 -12.93
C GLY A 56 -4.08 -24.49 -13.51
N SER A 57 -4.66 -24.33 -14.68
CA SER A 57 -5.37 -25.41 -15.39
C SER A 57 -4.47 -26.60 -15.75
N ASP A 58 -3.17 -26.40 -15.81
CA ASP A 58 -2.15 -27.42 -16.09
C ASP A 58 -1.56 -28.04 -14.80
N GLY A 59 -2.08 -27.69 -13.62
CA GLY A 59 -1.57 -28.14 -12.33
C GLY A 59 -0.37 -27.35 -11.82
N SER A 60 0.14 -26.36 -12.55
CA SER A 60 1.19 -25.46 -12.06
C SER A 60 0.60 -24.40 -11.12
N ALA A 61 1.43 -23.86 -10.24
CA ALA A 61 1.02 -22.77 -9.36
C ALA A 61 1.17 -21.43 -10.07
N VAL A 62 0.13 -20.59 -9.96
CA VAL A 62 0.13 -19.20 -10.44
C VAL A 62 0.29 -18.29 -9.24
N HIS A 63 1.32 -17.43 -9.27
CA HIS A 63 1.65 -16.49 -8.22
C HIS A 63 1.29 -15.08 -8.67
N GLU A 64 0.39 -14.42 -7.95
CA GLU A 64 -0.06 -13.07 -8.28
C GLU A 64 0.20 -12.13 -7.11
N PRO A 65 1.08 -11.11 -7.28
CA PRO A 65 1.24 -10.08 -6.26
C PRO A 65 -0.04 -9.28 -6.08
N VAL A 66 -0.40 -9.00 -4.83
CA VAL A 66 -1.57 -8.22 -4.47
C VAL A 66 -1.15 -7.16 -3.45
N LEU A 67 -1.56 -5.92 -3.69
CA LEU A 67 -1.36 -4.83 -2.76
C LEU A 67 -2.54 -4.79 -1.79
N VAL A 68 -2.25 -4.75 -0.49
CA VAL A 68 -3.26 -4.71 0.55
C VAL A 68 -3.03 -3.47 1.40
N LEU A 69 -4.00 -2.57 1.43
CA LEU A 69 -3.94 -1.31 2.16
C LEU A 69 -4.66 -1.49 3.49
N VAL A 70 -3.91 -1.33 4.59
CA VAL A 70 -4.37 -1.64 5.94
C VAL A 70 -4.09 -0.46 6.87
N PRO A 71 -5.04 -0.07 7.76
CA PRO A 71 -4.77 0.96 8.75
C PRO A 71 -3.60 0.60 9.65
N GLY A 72 -2.83 1.59 10.06
CA GLY A 72 -1.61 1.40 10.84
C GLY A 72 -1.82 0.73 12.20
N ASP A 73 -3.03 0.78 12.75
CA ASP A 73 -3.39 0.15 14.02
C ASP A 73 -3.98 -1.27 13.85
N ARG A 74 -3.96 -1.80 12.63
CA ARG A 74 -4.48 -3.13 12.33
C ARG A 74 -3.43 -3.96 11.60
N ARG A 75 -3.67 -5.26 11.53
CA ARG A 75 -2.82 -6.20 10.80
C ARG A 75 -3.62 -6.89 9.71
N ALA A 76 -2.99 -7.11 8.57
CA ALA A 76 -3.57 -7.92 7.52
C ALA A 76 -3.88 -9.31 8.08
N ASP A 77 -5.09 -9.79 7.84
CA ASP A 77 -5.56 -11.10 8.26
C ASP A 77 -5.48 -12.07 7.08
N LEU A 78 -4.56 -13.03 7.16
CA LEU A 78 -4.29 -13.94 6.05
C LEU A 78 -5.48 -14.84 5.72
N GLU A 79 -6.29 -15.20 6.71
CA GLU A 79 -7.50 -16.00 6.48
C GLU A 79 -8.57 -15.20 5.75
N LEU A 80 -8.76 -13.94 6.15
CA LEU A 80 -9.69 -13.05 5.44
C LEU A 80 -9.23 -12.82 4.00
N LEU A 81 -7.94 -12.58 3.80
CA LEU A 81 -7.36 -12.40 2.46
C LEU A 81 -7.57 -13.65 1.60
N ALA A 82 -7.31 -14.83 2.15
CA ALA A 82 -7.49 -16.09 1.44
C ALA A 82 -8.94 -16.27 0.99
N THR A 83 -9.89 -15.89 1.83
CA THR A 83 -11.33 -15.97 1.51
C THR A 83 -11.70 -14.97 0.42
N VAL A 84 -11.29 -13.71 0.58
CA VAL A 84 -11.63 -12.64 -0.38
C VAL A 84 -11.03 -12.91 -1.75
N LEU A 85 -9.79 -13.42 -1.79
CA LEU A 85 -9.05 -13.65 -3.04
C LEU A 85 -9.26 -15.06 -3.60
N ASP A 86 -9.89 -15.95 -2.83
CA ASP A 86 -10.04 -17.36 -3.19
C ASP A 86 -8.67 -17.96 -3.60
N ALA A 87 -7.69 -17.84 -2.71
CA ALA A 87 -6.31 -18.23 -2.96
C ALA A 87 -5.57 -18.51 -1.66
N ARG A 88 -4.47 -19.26 -1.74
CA ARG A 88 -3.52 -19.35 -0.65
C ARG A 88 -2.69 -18.05 -0.63
N ILE A 89 -2.45 -17.51 0.56
CA ILE A 89 -1.74 -16.23 0.72
C ILE A 89 -0.35 -16.48 1.29
N GLU A 90 0.66 -15.92 0.62
CA GLU A 90 2.04 -15.95 1.08
C GLU A 90 2.55 -14.53 1.24
N LYS A 91 3.52 -14.33 2.13
CA LYS A 91 4.20 -13.05 2.28
C LYS A 91 5.11 -12.82 1.08
N ALA A 92 5.22 -11.58 0.63
CA ALA A 92 6.16 -11.19 -0.41
C ALA A 92 7.49 -10.77 0.22
N ASP A 93 8.60 -11.21 -0.36
CA ASP A 93 9.93 -10.72 0.03
C ASP A 93 10.21 -9.35 -0.59
N ALA A 94 11.32 -8.72 -0.17
CA ALA A 94 11.69 -7.38 -0.64
C ALA A 94 11.83 -7.29 -2.16
N ARG A 95 12.35 -8.33 -2.78
CA ARG A 95 12.51 -8.40 -4.24
C ARG A 95 11.17 -8.43 -4.95
N THR A 96 10.24 -9.24 -4.46
CA THR A 96 8.90 -9.36 -5.01
C THR A 96 8.14 -8.03 -4.87
N VAL A 97 8.25 -7.37 -3.70
CA VAL A 97 7.64 -6.05 -3.48
C VAL A 97 8.17 -5.05 -4.51
N LYS A 98 9.48 -4.99 -4.69
CA LYS A 98 10.10 -4.07 -5.65
C LYS A 98 9.69 -4.36 -7.10
N GLN A 99 9.65 -5.62 -7.48
CA GLN A 99 9.24 -6.01 -8.83
C GLN A 99 7.77 -5.70 -9.10
N ALA A 100 6.90 -5.97 -8.13
CA ALA A 100 5.45 -5.78 -8.29
C ALA A 100 5.04 -4.31 -8.26
N THR A 101 5.63 -3.52 -7.39
CA THR A 101 5.19 -2.13 -7.13
C THR A 101 6.11 -1.07 -7.74
N GLY A 102 7.37 -1.41 -8.00
CA GLY A 102 8.39 -0.45 -8.41
C GLY A 102 9.02 0.32 -7.26
N PHE A 103 8.62 0.05 -6.02
CA PHE A 103 9.07 0.75 -4.82
C PHE A 103 9.57 -0.22 -3.76
N SER A 104 10.44 0.26 -2.89
CA SER A 104 11.01 -0.56 -1.81
C SER A 104 10.11 -0.57 -0.57
N ILE A 105 10.18 -1.65 0.21
CA ILE A 105 9.48 -1.77 1.49
C ILE A 105 9.77 -0.53 2.35
N GLY A 106 8.74 0.00 3.00
CA GLY A 106 8.82 1.21 3.81
C GLY A 106 8.48 2.48 3.05
N GLY A 107 8.55 2.45 1.71
CA GLY A 107 8.21 3.58 0.86
C GLY A 107 7.16 3.28 -0.20
N VAL A 108 6.54 2.09 -0.16
CA VAL A 108 5.54 1.68 -1.15
C VAL A 108 4.30 2.57 -1.03
N PRO A 109 3.97 3.34 -2.08
CA PRO A 109 2.74 4.14 -2.08
C PRO A 109 1.53 3.26 -2.42
N PRO A 110 0.31 3.72 -2.08
CA PRO A 110 -0.90 2.99 -2.45
C PRO A 110 -1.31 3.15 -3.92
N ILE A 111 -0.68 4.09 -4.61
CA ILE A 111 -0.97 4.44 -6.02
C ILE A 111 0.34 4.77 -6.72
N GLY A 112 0.29 5.02 -8.03
CA GLY A 112 1.44 5.50 -8.79
C GLY A 112 2.44 4.42 -9.17
N HIS A 113 2.02 3.17 -9.22
CA HIS A 113 2.85 2.04 -9.62
C HIS A 113 3.06 2.03 -11.15
N PRO A 114 4.25 1.60 -11.62
CA PRO A 114 4.53 1.58 -13.07
C PRO A 114 3.64 0.58 -13.84
N HIS A 115 3.16 -0.46 -13.16
CA HIS A 115 2.24 -1.45 -13.71
C HIS A 115 1.05 -1.62 -12.78
N PRO A 116 -0.14 -1.98 -13.31
CA PRO A 116 -1.29 -2.24 -12.46
C PRO A 116 -1.01 -3.38 -11.47
N VAL A 117 -1.39 -3.18 -10.21
CA VAL A 117 -1.30 -4.18 -9.15
C VAL A 117 -2.70 -4.35 -8.57
N PRO A 118 -3.24 -5.58 -8.53
CA PRO A 118 -4.51 -5.81 -7.86
C PRO A 118 -4.45 -5.30 -6.42
N THR A 119 -5.44 -4.52 -6.01
CA THR A 119 -5.41 -3.79 -4.73
C THR A 119 -6.67 -4.08 -3.92
N LEU A 120 -6.48 -4.45 -2.66
CA LEU A 120 -7.54 -4.54 -1.66
C LEU A 120 -7.35 -3.45 -0.63
N ILE A 121 -8.46 -2.88 -0.15
CA ILE A 121 -8.47 -1.81 0.84
C ILE A 121 -9.31 -2.26 2.02
N ASP A 122 -8.73 -2.27 3.22
CA ASP A 122 -9.48 -2.59 4.41
C ASP A 122 -10.59 -1.56 4.66
N ASP A 123 -11.72 -2.01 5.18
CA ASP A 123 -12.91 -1.18 5.36
C ASP A 123 -12.85 -0.26 6.59
N ALA A 124 -11.83 -0.38 7.44
CA ALA A 124 -11.75 0.39 8.69
C ALA A 124 -11.08 1.77 8.55
N PHE A 125 -10.75 2.21 7.35
CA PHE A 125 -10.19 3.55 7.13
C PHE A 125 -11.19 4.69 7.28
N ASP A 126 -12.47 4.42 7.24
CA ASP A 126 -13.53 5.42 7.30
C ASP A 126 -13.64 6.14 8.66
N ARG A 127 -12.88 5.67 9.66
CA ARG A 127 -12.81 6.28 10.99
C ARG A 127 -12.13 7.65 11.00
N PHE A 128 -11.36 7.98 9.97
CA PHE A 128 -10.55 9.19 9.93
C PHE A 128 -10.88 10.05 8.70
N PRO A 129 -11.01 11.38 8.88
CA PRO A 129 -11.29 12.26 7.73
C PRO A 129 -10.09 12.42 6.80
N VAL A 130 -8.89 12.28 7.33
CA VAL A 130 -7.64 12.37 6.53
C VAL A 130 -6.74 11.19 6.87
N LEU A 131 -6.25 10.55 5.83
CA LEU A 131 -5.28 9.45 5.90
C LEU A 131 -3.93 9.95 5.37
N TRP A 132 -2.85 9.26 5.77
CA TRP A 132 -1.51 9.56 5.29
C TRP A 132 -0.86 8.30 4.74
N ALA A 133 -0.23 8.43 3.58
CA ALA A 133 0.39 7.31 2.88
C ALA A 133 1.82 7.65 2.43
N ALA A 134 2.64 6.64 2.23
CA ALA A 134 3.99 6.81 1.71
C ALA A 134 3.94 7.30 0.26
N ALA A 135 4.90 8.14 -0.09
CA ALA A 135 5.02 8.79 -1.40
C ALA A 135 6.25 8.32 -2.17
N GLY A 136 6.62 7.05 -2.03
CA GLY A 136 7.72 6.45 -2.79
C GLY A 136 9.04 6.35 -2.04
N SER A 137 9.13 6.83 -0.81
CA SER A 137 10.31 6.70 0.04
C SER A 137 9.91 6.57 1.51
N ALA A 138 10.87 6.20 2.36
CA ALA A 138 10.65 6.11 3.80
C ALA A 138 10.59 7.48 4.50
N TYR A 139 10.70 8.59 3.76
CA TYR A 139 10.69 9.94 4.30
C TYR A 139 9.57 10.81 3.76
N ASP A 140 8.93 10.41 2.69
CA ASP A 140 7.94 11.23 1.98
C ASP A 140 6.55 10.63 2.14
N ASN A 141 5.59 11.48 2.51
CA ASN A 141 4.20 11.09 2.76
C ASN A 141 3.24 12.12 2.19
N PHE A 142 2.02 11.70 1.92
CA PHE A 142 0.99 12.61 1.42
C PHE A 142 -0.37 12.31 2.07
N PRO A 143 -1.19 13.35 2.27
CA PRO A 143 -2.54 13.16 2.81
C PRO A 143 -3.55 12.86 1.71
N LEU A 144 -4.55 12.07 2.04
CA LEU A 144 -5.70 11.83 1.18
C LEU A 144 -6.89 11.36 2.02
N THR A 145 -8.08 11.48 1.45
CA THR A 145 -9.29 10.95 2.08
C THR A 145 -9.48 9.48 1.72
N PHE A 146 -10.34 8.78 2.45
CA PHE A 146 -10.69 7.41 2.11
C PHE A 146 -11.31 7.32 0.71
N ASP A 147 -12.19 8.25 0.37
CA ASP A 147 -12.80 8.28 -0.98
C ASP A 147 -11.76 8.46 -2.07
N GLN A 148 -10.76 9.32 -1.84
CA GLN A 148 -9.65 9.48 -2.77
C GLN A 148 -8.80 8.22 -2.87
N LEU A 149 -8.56 7.55 -1.75
CA LEU A 149 -7.80 6.30 -1.73
C LEU A 149 -8.49 5.24 -2.61
N VAL A 150 -9.79 5.08 -2.44
CA VAL A 150 -10.59 4.14 -3.24
C VAL A 150 -10.58 4.53 -4.71
N LEU A 151 -10.86 5.79 -5.00
CA LEU A 151 -10.95 6.28 -6.38
C LEU A 151 -9.61 6.17 -7.12
N TRP A 152 -8.54 6.64 -6.50
CA TRP A 152 -7.23 6.71 -7.15
C TRP A 152 -6.54 5.35 -7.26
N SER A 153 -6.73 4.47 -6.29
CA SER A 153 -6.13 3.14 -6.33
C SER A 153 -6.90 2.17 -7.23
N GLY A 154 -8.19 2.43 -7.44
CA GLY A 154 -9.08 1.48 -8.12
C GLY A 154 -9.27 0.19 -7.34
N GLY A 155 -8.91 0.18 -6.05
CA GLY A 155 -8.96 -1.01 -5.22
C GLY A 155 -10.36 -1.41 -4.80
N ARG A 156 -10.47 -2.67 -4.39
CA ARG A 156 -11.72 -3.24 -3.86
C ARG A 156 -11.69 -3.12 -2.34
N VAL A 157 -12.75 -2.54 -1.77
CA VAL A 157 -12.91 -2.44 -0.31
C VAL A 157 -13.46 -3.76 0.22
N ALA A 158 -12.80 -4.30 1.24
CA ALA A 158 -13.21 -5.54 1.89
C ALA A 158 -12.66 -5.59 3.32
N SER A 159 -13.22 -6.44 4.17
CA SER A 159 -12.67 -6.68 5.50
C SER A 159 -11.48 -7.63 5.38
N VAL A 160 -10.27 -7.12 5.49
CA VAL A 160 -9.02 -7.88 5.28
C VAL A 160 -8.02 -7.71 6.42
N ALA A 161 -8.40 -7.04 7.50
CA ALA A 161 -7.53 -6.77 8.64
C ALA A 161 -8.27 -6.98 9.96
N SER A 162 -7.48 -7.13 11.01
CA SER A 162 -8.00 -7.27 12.36
C SER A 162 -7.17 -6.52 13.40
#